data_f4ee1f4702c9ac2628a09232437691ad
#
_entry.id   f4ee1f4702c9ac2628a09232437691ad
#
_cell.length_a   1.000
_cell.length_b   1.000
_cell.length_c   1.000
_cell.angle_alpha   90.00
_cell.angle_beta   90.00
_cell.angle_gamma   90.00
#
_symmetry.space_group_name_H-M   'P 1'
#
loop_
_entity.id
_entity.type
_entity.pdbx_description
1 polymer ?
#
loop_
_entity_poly.entity_id
_entity_poly.type
_entity_poly.pdbx_seq_one_letter_code
_entity_poly.pdbx_strand_id
1 'polypeptide(L)'
;MIEIQNITKLYNEKCALDNVSFVAKNGRVTGLIGPNGSGKSTLIRCALGLTNLTSGKVLFDGVVYKNLQSPIETVGSVLDMKIEDYSKSAISYLNRIAETYGIEKSRVLEVINLAGIAYIKNMKIRAMSTGIRKRLSVAIALLADPHNLILDEPFHGLDSDGINWMRDLCKYYAKTGGSVLVSSNTISEIANVADDIVIIAHGNILLQDNVRNFAENYSHYSAIRVITPEPKKLLYIMQSQHRECTVTRVDNKNDDVQEGVAFIICNADITALSRSFANQQLITYQINSESPSLEAAYISITKNHMQYVSIPKSEYENIAGNVGNQPIYQQPQYIQQYEQQYQQALQQQYSQAQYNPPKSYSSQPYSQQSQYNTQGEVR
;
A
#
# COMPACT_ATOMS: atom_id res chain seq x y z
N MET A 1 -10.73 8.28 -19.61
CA MET A 1 -10.88 6.81 -19.40
C MET A 1 -9.55 6.15 -19.67
N ILE A 2 -9.13 5.21 -18.79
CA ILE A 2 -7.88 4.45 -18.95
C ILE A 2 -8.24 3.01 -19.30
N GLU A 3 -7.83 2.54 -20.48
CA GLU A 3 -8.10 1.19 -20.95
C GLU A 3 -6.81 0.38 -21.04
N ILE A 4 -6.76 -0.70 -20.32
CA ILE A 4 -5.67 -1.68 -20.30
C ILE A 4 -6.14 -2.88 -21.15
N GLN A 5 -5.44 -3.16 -22.26
CA GLN A 5 -5.88 -4.17 -23.23
C GLN A 5 -4.77 -5.20 -23.49
N ASN A 6 -4.95 -6.41 -22.96
CA ASN A 6 -4.11 -7.60 -23.16
C ASN A 6 -2.60 -7.34 -22.91
N ILE A 7 -2.30 -6.62 -21.82
CA ILE A 7 -0.94 -6.24 -21.48
C ILE A 7 -0.14 -7.45 -21.01
N THR A 8 0.96 -7.72 -21.71
CA THR A 8 1.99 -8.68 -21.27
C THR A 8 3.32 -7.97 -21.15
N LYS A 9 4.05 -8.22 -20.06
CA LYS A 9 5.40 -7.71 -19.84
C LYS A 9 6.33 -8.80 -19.36
N LEU A 10 7.35 -9.05 -20.18
CA LEU A 10 8.46 -9.95 -19.86
C LEU A 10 9.72 -9.12 -19.53
N TYR A 11 10.41 -9.52 -18.48
CA TYR A 11 11.78 -9.11 -18.17
C TYR A 11 12.68 -10.35 -18.30
N ASN A 12 13.40 -10.46 -19.39
CA ASN A 12 14.08 -11.68 -19.79
C ASN A 12 13.10 -12.86 -19.77
N GLU A 13 13.31 -13.87 -18.94
CA GLU A 13 12.44 -15.05 -18.80
C GLU A 13 11.33 -14.88 -17.76
N LYS A 14 11.35 -13.79 -16.98
CA LYS A 14 10.35 -13.56 -15.92
C LYS A 14 9.15 -12.81 -16.47
N CYS A 15 7.97 -13.44 -16.41
CA CYS A 15 6.71 -12.78 -16.70
C CYS A 15 6.30 -11.90 -15.51
N ALA A 16 6.22 -10.59 -15.73
CA ALA A 16 5.79 -9.61 -14.73
C ALA A 16 4.32 -9.24 -14.86
N LEU A 17 3.77 -9.31 -16.09
CA LEU A 17 2.34 -9.11 -16.39
C LEU A 17 1.98 -10.12 -17.48
N ASP A 18 0.84 -10.78 -17.33
CA ASP A 18 0.36 -11.79 -18.25
C ASP A 18 -1.09 -11.50 -18.66
N ASN A 19 -1.27 -11.03 -19.88
CA ASN A 19 -2.57 -10.78 -20.52
C ASN A 19 -3.55 -9.94 -19.67
N VAL A 20 -3.04 -8.89 -19.00
CA VAL A 20 -3.82 -8.01 -18.12
C VAL A 20 -4.75 -7.13 -18.93
N SER A 21 -6.05 -7.13 -18.57
CA SER A 21 -7.07 -6.29 -19.21
C SER A 21 -8.07 -5.77 -18.19
N PHE A 22 -8.30 -4.45 -18.15
CA PHE A 22 -9.38 -3.80 -17.40
C PHE A 22 -9.58 -2.35 -17.87
N VAL A 23 -10.63 -1.70 -17.36
CA VAL A 23 -10.94 -0.30 -17.68
C VAL A 23 -11.17 0.49 -16.40
N ALA A 24 -10.40 1.58 -16.24
CA ALA A 24 -10.71 2.63 -15.27
C ALA A 24 -11.61 3.68 -15.94
N LYS A 25 -12.88 3.70 -15.54
CA LYS A 25 -13.94 4.49 -16.20
C LYS A 25 -13.88 5.96 -15.80
N ASN A 26 -14.34 6.83 -16.67
CA ASN A 26 -14.58 8.23 -16.35
C ASN A 26 -15.62 8.37 -15.23
N GLY A 27 -15.45 9.38 -14.40
CA GLY A 27 -16.35 9.64 -13.28
C GLY A 27 -16.22 8.66 -12.12
N ARG A 28 -15.18 7.80 -12.11
CA ARG A 28 -15.02 6.74 -11.13
C ARG A 28 -13.58 6.63 -10.64
N VAL A 29 -13.44 6.15 -9.40
CA VAL A 29 -12.16 5.75 -8.82
C VAL A 29 -12.03 4.24 -8.95
N THR A 30 -11.00 3.78 -9.67
CA THR A 30 -10.65 2.36 -9.79
C THR A 30 -9.44 2.05 -8.92
N GLY A 31 -9.59 1.14 -7.96
CA GLY A 31 -8.52 0.64 -7.12
C GLY A 31 -7.81 -0.57 -7.74
N LEU A 32 -6.52 -0.49 -7.96
CA LEU A 32 -5.66 -1.60 -8.37
C LEU A 32 -4.97 -2.19 -7.14
N ILE A 33 -5.44 -3.34 -6.68
CA ILE A 33 -5.04 -3.94 -5.40
C ILE A 33 -4.23 -5.21 -5.64
N GLY A 34 -3.16 -5.39 -4.88
CA GLY A 34 -2.38 -6.61 -4.95
C GLY A 34 -1.18 -6.58 -4.01
N PRO A 35 -0.62 -7.74 -3.63
CA PRO A 35 0.56 -7.81 -2.78
C PRO A 35 1.78 -7.16 -3.44
N ASN A 36 2.83 -6.93 -2.66
CA ASN A 36 4.10 -6.43 -3.19
C ASN A 36 4.64 -7.43 -4.23
N GLY A 37 5.12 -6.92 -5.36
CA GLY A 37 5.60 -7.76 -6.46
C GLY A 37 4.50 -8.34 -7.37
N SER A 38 3.22 -8.01 -7.18
CA SER A 38 2.12 -8.50 -8.02
C SER A 38 2.09 -7.93 -9.44
N GLY A 39 2.83 -6.85 -9.71
CA GLY A 39 2.89 -6.22 -11.04
C GLY A 39 2.26 -4.82 -11.12
N LYS A 40 1.66 -4.26 -10.04
CA LYS A 40 1.00 -2.94 -10.03
C LYS A 40 1.86 -1.82 -10.62
N SER A 41 3.01 -1.55 -10.01
CA SER A 41 3.90 -0.47 -10.46
C SER A 41 4.50 -0.76 -11.85
N THR A 42 4.69 -2.04 -12.22
CA THR A 42 5.08 -2.42 -13.59
C THR A 42 4.00 -2.03 -14.58
N LEU A 43 2.74 -2.34 -14.28
CA LEU A 43 1.59 -1.99 -15.12
C LEU A 43 1.48 -0.48 -15.29
N ILE A 44 1.55 0.28 -14.20
CA ILE A 44 1.50 1.74 -14.21
C ILE A 44 2.65 2.32 -15.05
N ARG A 45 3.88 1.83 -14.89
CA ARG A 45 5.03 2.28 -15.70
C ARG A 45 4.88 1.94 -17.17
N CYS A 46 4.31 0.79 -17.48
CA CYS A 46 3.96 0.43 -18.86
C CYS A 46 2.88 1.35 -19.43
N ALA A 47 1.84 1.67 -18.65
CA ALA A 47 0.77 2.56 -19.05
C ALA A 47 1.29 3.97 -19.42
N LEU A 48 2.23 4.49 -18.65
CA LEU A 48 2.86 5.79 -18.86
C LEU A 48 4.02 5.77 -19.87
N GLY A 49 4.25 4.66 -20.55
CA GLY A 49 5.36 4.54 -21.53
C GLY A 49 6.77 4.58 -20.94
N LEU A 50 6.90 4.52 -19.59
CA LEU A 50 8.19 4.49 -18.90
C LEU A 50 8.91 3.13 -19.06
N THR A 51 8.14 2.11 -19.44
CA THR A 51 8.64 0.76 -19.70
C THR A 51 7.92 0.20 -20.93
N ASN A 52 8.69 -0.35 -21.87
CA ASN A 52 8.12 -0.94 -23.08
C ASN A 52 7.27 -2.18 -22.75
N LEU A 53 6.11 -2.29 -23.37
CA LEU A 53 5.27 -3.49 -23.36
C LEU A 53 5.93 -4.60 -24.19
N THR A 54 5.71 -5.85 -23.80
CA THR A 54 6.01 -7.00 -24.67
C THR A 54 4.88 -7.20 -25.67
N SER A 55 3.61 -7.08 -25.22
CA SER A 55 2.44 -7.07 -26.08
C SER A 55 1.28 -6.33 -25.44
N GLY A 56 0.21 -6.08 -26.19
CA GLY A 56 -0.96 -5.33 -25.75
C GLY A 56 -0.83 -3.83 -25.93
N LYS A 57 -1.78 -3.07 -25.40
CA LYS A 57 -1.80 -1.60 -25.47
C LYS A 57 -2.52 -0.97 -24.29
N VAL A 58 -2.15 0.26 -23.97
CA VAL A 58 -2.86 1.12 -23.02
C VAL A 58 -3.37 2.33 -23.76
N LEU A 59 -4.65 2.65 -23.56
CA LEU A 59 -5.30 3.80 -24.18
C LEU A 59 -5.76 4.77 -23.09
N PHE A 60 -5.53 6.06 -23.33
CA PHE A 60 -6.07 7.16 -22.58
C PHE A 60 -7.06 7.87 -23.49
N ASP A 61 -8.34 7.81 -23.12
CA ASP A 61 -9.43 8.34 -23.95
C ASP A 61 -9.36 7.86 -25.41
N GLY A 62 -9.05 6.56 -25.59
CA GLY A 62 -8.94 5.91 -26.89
C GLY A 62 -7.60 6.07 -27.60
N VAL A 63 -6.64 6.85 -27.05
CA VAL A 63 -5.34 7.13 -27.69
C VAL A 63 -4.20 6.53 -26.89
N VAL A 64 -3.24 5.87 -27.54
CA VAL A 64 -2.01 5.35 -26.92
C VAL A 64 -1.15 6.52 -26.40
N TYR A 65 -0.57 6.39 -25.21
CA TYR A 65 0.19 7.45 -24.52
C TYR A 65 1.21 8.17 -25.43
N LYS A 66 2.01 7.44 -26.19
CA LYS A 66 3.03 7.99 -27.12
C LYS A 66 2.45 8.82 -28.27
N ASN A 67 1.15 8.68 -28.57
CA ASN A 67 0.46 9.37 -29.65
C ASN A 67 -0.40 10.53 -29.13
N LEU A 68 -0.39 10.80 -27.82
CA LEU A 68 -1.11 11.93 -27.23
C LEU A 68 -0.52 13.24 -27.70
N GLN A 69 -1.38 14.18 -28.10
CA GLN A 69 -0.95 15.53 -28.53
C GLN A 69 -0.46 16.35 -27.32
N SER A 70 -1.20 16.27 -26.19
CA SER A 70 -0.85 16.92 -24.92
C SER A 70 -0.87 15.86 -23.78
N PRO A 71 0.22 15.12 -23.55
CA PRO A 71 0.26 14.09 -22.51
C PRO A 71 -0.07 14.62 -21.11
N ILE A 72 0.40 15.83 -20.77
CA ILE A 72 0.22 16.42 -19.45
C ILE A 72 -1.23 16.83 -19.14
N GLU A 73 -2.02 17.18 -20.17
CA GLU A 73 -3.46 17.49 -20.06
C GLU A 73 -4.31 16.22 -20.11
N THR A 74 -3.75 15.12 -20.64
CA THR A 74 -4.46 13.86 -20.73
C THR A 74 -4.25 13.00 -19.48
N VAL A 75 -3.02 12.97 -18.92
CA VAL A 75 -2.66 12.10 -17.80
C VAL A 75 -1.77 12.80 -16.79
N GLY A 76 -2.27 12.97 -15.57
CA GLY A 76 -1.49 13.28 -14.39
C GLY A 76 -1.07 12.00 -13.67
N SER A 77 0.15 11.94 -13.18
CA SER A 77 0.61 10.76 -12.45
C SER A 77 1.44 11.11 -11.22
N VAL A 78 1.21 10.35 -10.14
CA VAL A 78 2.06 10.37 -8.94
C VAL A 78 2.64 8.97 -8.80
N LEU A 79 3.94 8.87 -9.03
CA LEU A 79 4.72 7.65 -8.83
C LEU A 79 5.62 7.85 -7.60
N ASP A 80 6.27 6.78 -7.17
CA ASP A 80 7.35 6.87 -6.16
C ASP A 80 8.60 7.50 -6.78
N MET A 81 8.46 8.78 -7.18
CA MET A 81 9.52 9.54 -7.83
C MET A 81 10.10 10.58 -6.89
N LYS A 82 11.42 10.75 -6.98
CA LYS A 82 12.11 11.83 -6.28
C LYS A 82 11.90 13.14 -7.05
N ILE A 83 11.54 14.20 -6.34
CA ILE A 83 11.53 15.55 -6.88
C ILE A 83 12.98 15.94 -7.18
N GLU A 84 13.27 16.43 -8.39
CA GLU A 84 14.65 16.65 -8.84
C GLU A 84 15.37 17.81 -8.12
N ASP A 85 14.65 18.88 -7.77
CA ASP A 85 15.26 20.10 -7.21
C ASP A 85 14.75 20.41 -5.80
N TYR A 86 15.41 19.82 -4.83
CA TYR A 86 15.11 20.04 -3.41
C TYR A 86 15.49 21.45 -2.89
N SER A 87 16.23 22.25 -3.65
CA SER A 87 16.68 23.59 -3.23
C SER A 87 15.60 24.66 -3.37
N LYS A 88 14.63 24.44 -4.25
CA LYS A 88 13.54 25.37 -4.56
C LYS A 88 12.42 25.31 -3.51
N SER A 89 11.60 26.36 -3.45
CA SER A 89 10.31 26.32 -2.75
C SER A 89 9.25 25.66 -3.62
N ALA A 90 8.15 25.16 -2.98
CA ALA A 90 7.04 24.54 -3.70
C ALA A 90 6.49 25.44 -4.81
N ILE A 91 6.20 26.69 -4.50
CA ILE A 91 5.66 27.64 -5.48
C ILE A 91 6.65 27.93 -6.61
N SER A 92 7.95 28.07 -6.29
CA SER A 92 8.97 28.32 -7.33
C SER A 92 9.14 27.10 -8.25
N TYR A 93 9.03 25.88 -7.70
CA TYR A 93 9.11 24.64 -8.47
C TYR A 93 7.91 24.48 -9.40
N LEU A 94 6.68 24.70 -8.89
CA LEU A 94 5.46 24.65 -9.68
C LEU A 94 5.41 25.73 -10.77
N ASN A 95 5.82 26.97 -10.47
CA ASN A 95 5.90 28.04 -11.47
C ASN A 95 6.85 27.70 -12.61
N ARG A 96 8.00 27.10 -12.32
CA ARG A 96 8.95 26.65 -13.35
C ARG A 96 8.32 25.60 -14.28
N ILE A 97 7.60 24.63 -13.72
CA ILE A 97 6.89 23.64 -14.53
C ILE A 97 5.79 24.32 -15.35
N ALA A 98 4.99 25.16 -14.73
CA ALA A 98 3.93 25.92 -15.42
C ALA A 98 4.46 26.74 -16.59
N GLU A 99 5.56 27.48 -16.41
CA GLU A 99 6.23 28.22 -17.46
C GLU A 99 6.73 27.34 -18.61
N THR A 100 7.26 26.15 -18.30
CA THR A 100 7.72 25.20 -19.33
C THR A 100 6.59 24.72 -20.25
N TYR A 101 5.40 24.58 -19.71
CA TYR A 101 4.22 24.07 -20.44
C TYR A 101 3.19 25.16 -20.81
N GLY A 102 3.50 26.45 -20.59
CA GLY A 102 2.60 27.56 -20.91
C GLY A 102 1.33 27.60 -20.03
N ILE A 103 1.39 27.06 -18.82
CA ILE A 103 0.26 27.04 -17.89
C ILE A 103 0.21 28.36 -17.12
N GLU A 104 -0.99 28.93 -16.94
CA GLU A 104 -1.18 30.18 -16.23
C GLU A 104 -0.78 30.12 -14.75
N LYS A 105 -0.24 31.23 -14.21
CA LYS A 105 0.14 31.33 -12.78
C LYS A 105 -1.05 31.21 -11.83
N SER A 106 -2.24 31.57 -12.26
CA SER A 106 -3.50 31.34 -11.53
C SER A 106 -3.68 29.85 -11.17
N ARG A 107 -3.41 28.94 -12.11
CA ARG A 107 -3.52 27.51 -11.91
C ARG A 107 -2.52 26.98 -10.87
N VAL A 108 -1.33 27.56 -10.80
CA VAL A 108 -0.34 27.19 -9.76
C VAL A 108 -0.90 27.44 -8.35
N LEU A 109 -1.56 28.56 -8.13
CA LEU A 109 -2.17 28.85 -6.82
C LEU A 109 -3.35 27.93 -6.53
N GLU A 110 -4.13 27.59 -7.53
CA GLU A 110 -5.25 26.65 -7.41
C GLU A 110 -4.77 25.26 -6.97
N VAL A 111 -3.78 24.67 -7.66
CA VAL A 111 -3.28 23.33 -7.29
C VAL A 111 -2.56 23.31 -5.94
N ILE A 112 -1.92 24.40 -5.53
CA ILE A 112 -1.36 24.58 -4.19
C ILE A 112 -2.46 24.51 -3.12
N ASN A 113 -3.61 25.13 -3.38
CA ASN A 113 -4.78 25.07 -2.49
C ASN A 113 -5.40 23.67 -2.48
N LEU A 114 -5.62 23.05 -3.64
CA LEU A 114 -6.13 21.68 -3.75
C LEU A 114 -5.23 20.67 -3.01
N ALA A 115 -3.92 20.84 -3.10
CA ALA A 115 -2.96 20.01 -2.38
C ALA A 115 -2.89 20.33 -0.87
N GLY A 116 -3.54 21.40 -0.39
CA GLY A 116 -3.52 21.80 1.01
C GLY A 116 -2.14 22.22 1.52
N ILE A 117 -1.30 22.80 0.65
CA ILE A 117 0.08 23.25 0.98
C ILE A 117 0.26 24.77 0.88
N ALA A 118 -0.83 25.53 0.84
CA ALA A 118 -0.79 26.98 0.68
C ALA A 118 0.01 27.68 1.80
N TYR A 119 -0.12 27.22 3.04
CA TYR A 119 0.55 27.78 4.22
C TYR A 119 2.07 27.60 4.19
N ILE A 120 2.59 26.66 3.39
CA ILE A 120 4.03 26.35 3.27
C ILE A 120 4.56 26.51 1.84
N LYS A 121 3.81 27.18 0.94
CA LYS A 121 4.19 27.33 -0.47
C LYS A 121 5.61 27.89 -0.70
N ASN A 122 6.11 28.70 0.24
CA ASN A 122 7.45 29.28 0.20
C ASN A 122 8.52 28.40 0.87
N MET A 123 8.13 27.30 1.54
CA MET A 123 9.07 26.38 2.18
C MET A 123 9.90 25.66 1.12
N LYS A 124 11.20 25.50 1.37
CA LYS A 124 12.09 24.71 0.50
C LYS A 124 11.71 23.22 0.56
N ILE A 125 11.69 22.56 -0.59
CA ILE A 125 11.27 21.15 -0.72
C ILE A 125 12.11 20.24 0.18
N ARG A 126 13.41 20.54 0.37
CA ARG A 126 14.30 19.77 1.28
C ARG A 126 13.83 19.76 2.74
N ALA A 127 13.12 20.81 3.17
CA ALA A 127 12.63 20.94 4.54
C ALA A 127 11.23 20.33 4.76
N MET A 128 10.60 19.82 3.70
CA MET A 128 9.26 19.24 3.76
C MET A 128 9.31 17.78 4.28
N SER A 129 8.31 17.41 5.06
CA SER A 129 8.07 16.01 5.43
C SER A 129 7.69 15.16 4.19
N THR A 130 7.75 13.85 4.32
CA THR A 130 7.35 12.91 3.24
C THR A 130 5.90 13.14 2.82
N GLY A 131 4.96 13.31 3.76
CA GLY A 131 3.56 13.60 3.46
C GLY A 131 3.37 14.91 2.71
N ILE A 132 4.07 15.99 3.11
CA ILE A 132 4.02 17.27 2.42
C ILE A 132 4.60 17.16 1.00
N ARG A 133 5.70 16.44 0.82
CA ARG A 133 6.27 16.20 -0.51
C ARG A 133 5.31 15.41 -1.40
N LYS A 134 4.57 14.45 -0.84
CA LYS A 134 3.53 13.72 -1.58
C LYS A 134 2.39 14.65 -2.02
N ARG A 135 1.94 15.56 -1.16
CA ARG A 135 0.96 16.61 -1.53
C ARG A 135 1.48 17.51 -2.66
N LEU A 136 2.76 17.88 -2.63
CA LEU A 136 3.39 18.63 -3.73
C LEU A 136 3.44 17.79 -5.02
N SER A 137 3.74 16.51 -4.96
CA SER A 137 3.71 15.62 -6.15
C SER A 137 2.33 15.54 -6.77
N VAL A 138 1.27 15.53 -5.95
CA VAL A 138 -0.12 15.62 -6.43
C VAL A 138 -0.39 16.97 -7.07
N ALA A 139 0.06 18.09 -6.49
CA ALA A 139 -0.07 19.42 -7.11
C ALA A 139 0.59 19.48 -8.49
N ILE A 140 1.76 18.83 -8.65
CA ILE A 140 2.45 18.72 -9.95
C ILE A 140 1.61 17.92 -10.93
N ALA A 141 1.06 16.77 -10.52
CA ALA A 141 0.24 15.91 -11.36
C ALA A 141 -1.04 16.59 -11.84
N LEU A 142 -1.61 17.50 -11.03
CA LEU A 142 -2.85 18.22 -11.33
C LEU A 142 -2.63 19.55 -12.06
N LEU A 143 -1.38 19.96 -12.28
CA LEU A 143 -1.04 21.30 -12.75
C LEU A 143 -1.66 21.63 -14.12
N ALA A 144 -1.63 20.65 -15.04
CA ALA A 144 -2.18 20.81 -16.39
C ALA A 144 -3.66 20.41 -16.50
N ASP A 145 -4.35 20.22 -15.38
CA ASP A 145 -5.75 19.77 -15.33
C ASP A 145 -6.03 18.50 -16.15
N PRO A 146 -5.27 17.42 -15.91
CA PRO A 146 -5.37 16.21 -16.73
C PRO A 146 -6.73 15.55 -16.59
N HIS A 147 -7.22 14.89 -17.67
CA HIS A 147 -8.48 14.15 -17.64
C HIS A 147 -8.39 12.81 -16.92
N ASN A 148 -7.19 12.21 -16.86
CA ASN A 148 -6.93 10.93 -16.21
C ASN A 148 -5.87 11.11 -15.12
N LEU A 149 -6.07 10.49 -13.94
CA LEU A 149 -5.14 10.56 -12.83
C LEU A 149 -4.70 9.15 -12.41
N ILE A 150 -3.39 8.92 -12.36
CA ILE A 150 -2.78 7.65 -11.90
C ILE A 150 -1.96 7.91 -10.65
N LEU A 151 -2.31 7.21 -9.56
CA LEU A 151 -1.66 7.34 -8.26
C LEU A 151 -1.10 5.99 -7.83
N ASP A 152 0.23 5.87 -7.77
CA ASP A 152 0.91 4.65 -7.32
C ASP A 152 1.21 4.74 -5.82
N GLU A 153 0.57 3.87 -5.00
CA GLU A 153 0.68 3.80 -3.53
C GLU A 153 0.54 5.19 -2.86
N PRO A 154 -0.53 5.98 -3.16
CA PRO A 154 -0.61 7.37 -2.72
C PRO A 154 -0.80 7.52 -1.21
N PHE A 155 -1.34 6.53 -0.52
CA PHE A 155 -1.61 6.57 0.92
C PHE A 155 -0.36 6.29 1.76
N HIS A 156 0.63 5.62 1.18
CA HIS A 156 1.84 5.24 1.89
C HIS A 156 2.60 6.47 2.44
N GLY A 157 2.86 6.46 3.77
CA GLY A 157 3.61 7.54 4.43
C GLY A 157 2.81 8.82 4.70
N LEU A 158 1.49 8.79 4.55
CA LEU A 158 0.58 9.83 5.01
C LEU A 158 0.09 9.54 6.43
N ASP A 159 -0.17 10.59 7.18
CA ASP A 159 -0.92 10.55 8.43
C ASP A 159 -2.44 10.41 8.16
N SER A 160 -3.25 10.28 9.21
CA SER A 160 -4.70 10.12 9.08
C SER A 160 -5.37 11.27 8.31
N ASP A 161 -4.94 12.51 8.54
CA ASP A 161 -5.47 13.68 7.85
C ASP A 161 -5.05 13.69 6.38
N GLY A 162 -3.81 13.27 6.10
CA GLY A 162 -3.30 13.11 4.74
C GLY A 162 -4.05 12.02 3.96
N ILE A 163 -4.38 10.91 4.61
CA ILE A 163 -5.18 9.83 4.01
C ILE A 163 -6.58 10.33 3.67
N ASN A 164 -7.26 11.03 4.59
CA ASN A 164 -8.58 11.59 4.34
C ASN A 164 -8.57 12.61 3.20
N TRP A 165 -7.60 13.53 3.21
CA TRP A 165 -7.41 14.49 2.13
C TRP A 165 -7.22 13.79 0.77
N MET A 166 -6.39 12.74 0.69
CA MET A 166 -6.16 12.00 -0.55
C MET A 166 -7.43 11.30 -1.06
N ARG A 167 -8.22 10.72 -0.16
CA ARG A 167 -9.52 10.12 -0.49
C ARG A 167 -10.50 11.13 -1.05
N ASP A 168 -10.61 12.28 -0.39
CA ASP A 168 -11.49 13.37 -0.82
C ASP A 168 -11.07 13.93 -2.17
N LEU A 169 -9.76 14.08 -2.40
CA LEU A 169 -9.22 14.50 -3.69
C LEU A 169 -9.58 13.51 -4.81
N CYS A 170 -9.38 12.21 -4.61
CA CYS A 170 -9.73 11.19 -5.61
C CYS A 170 -11.22 11.23 -5.94
N LYS A 171 -12.08 11.31 -4.92
CA LYS A 171 -13.54 11.41 -5.11
C LYS A 171 -13.95 12.70 -5.79
N TYR A 172 -13.36 13.82 -5.42
CA TYR A 172 -13.61 15.11 -6.06
C TYR A 172 -13.24 15.04 -7.56
N TYR A 173 -12.06 14.52 -7.86
CA TYR A 173 -11.57 14.41 -9.23
C TYR A 173 -12.44 13.50 -10.10
N ALA A 174 -12.86 12.36 -9.56
CA ALA A 174 -13.82 11.50 -10.27
C ALA A 174 -15.16 12.22 -10.51
N LYS A 175 -15.70 12.92 -9.50
CA LYS A 175 -16.97 13.68 -9.64
C LYS A 175 -16.92 14.77 -10.71
N THR A 176 -15.77 15.33 -11.02
CA THR A 176 -15.59 16.29 -12.12
C THR A 176 -15.54 15.63 -13.50
N GLY A 177 -15.70 14.31 -13.58
CA GLY A 177 -15.71 13.54 -14.81
C GLY A 177 -14.38 12.88 -15.16
N GLY A 178 -13.34 13.07 -14.36
CA GLY A 178 -12.03 12.44 -14.54
C GLY A 178 -12.04 10.95 -14.27
N SER A 179 -11.07 10.23 -14.81
CA SER A 179 -10.81 8.83 -14.48
C SER A 179 -9.65 8.75 -13.48
N VAL A 180 -9.84 8.04 -12.37
CA VAL A 180 -8.80 7.90 -11.31
C VAL A 180 -8.44 6.42 -11.16
N LEU A 181 -7.15 6.10 -11.34
CA LEU A 181 -6.57 4.79 -11.06
C LEU A 181 -5.64 4.90 -9.85
N VAL A 182 -5.96 4.21 -8.77
CA VAL A 182 -5.20 4.22 -7.51
C VAL A 182 -4.66 2.83 -7.23
N SER A 183 -3.35 2.68 -7.07
CA SER A 183 -2.78 1.41 -6.61
C SER A 183 -2.61 1.37 -5.08
N SER A 184 -2.77 0.19 -4.50
CA SER A 184 -2.39 -0.09 -3.10
C SER A 184 -2.12 -1.58 -2.89
N ASN A 185 -1.34 -1.88 -1.87
CA ASN A 185 -1.18 -3.24 -1.35
C ASN A 185 -2.18 -3.56 -0.22
N THR A 186 -2.94 -2.57 0.24
CA THR A 186 -3.87 -2.65 1.36
C THR A 186 -5.30 -2.36 0.89
N ILE A 187 -6.20 -3.32 1.04
CA ILE A 187 -7.58 -3.17 0.58
C ILE A 187 -8.36 -2.11 1.37
N SER A 188 -8.12 -1.96 2.68
CA SER A 188 -8.80 -0.96 3.53
C SER A 188 -8.51 0.49 3.11
N GLU A 189 -7.37 0.75 2.48
CA GLU A 189 -7.09 2.05 1.90
C GLU A 189 -7.99 2.35 0.70
N ILE A 190 -8.22 1.34 -0.14
CA ILE A 190 -8.98 1.45 -1.39
C ILE A 190 -10.49 1.37 -1.14
N ALA A 191 -10.95 0.50 -0.25
CA ALA A 191 -12.37 0.25 0.01
C ALA A 191 -13.18 1.52 0.33
N ASN A 192 -12.54 2.50 0.97
CA ASN A 192 -13.17 3.75 1.36
C ASN A 192 -13.13 4.85 0.29
N VAL A 193 -12.46 4.62 -0.83
CA VAL A 193 -12.31 5.61 -1.89
C VAL A 193 -12.75 5.11 -3.26
N ALA A 194 -12.52 3.85 -3.57
CA ALA A 194 -12.79 3.28 -4.89
C ALA A 194 -14.27 2.95 -5.10
N ASP A 195 -14.71 3.10 -6.34
CA ASP A 195 -15.99 2.61 -6.85
C ASP A 195 -15.85 1.22 -7.46
N ASP A 196 -14.74 0.98 -8.16
CA ASP A 196 -14.39 -0.29 -8.79
C ASP A 196 -13.05 -0.80 -8.24
N ILE A 197 -12.88 -2.12 -8.16
CA ILE A 197 -11.65 -2.77 -7.75
C ILE A 197 -11.15 -3.74 -8.81
N VAL A 198 -9.84 -3.81 -8.92
CA VAL A 198 -9.11 -4.78 -9.74
C VAL A 198 -8.06 -5.44 -8.85
N ILE A 199 -8.19 -6.72 -8.60
CA ILE A 199 -7.22 -7.47 -7.78
C ILE A 199 -6.24 -8.16 -8.71
N ILE A 200 -4.95 -7.86 -8.53
CA ILE A 200 -3.85 -8.42 -9.32
C ILE A 200 -2.89 -9.20 -8.44
N ALA A 201 -2.49 -10.41 -8.86
CA ALA A 201 -1.41 -11.17 -8.25
C ALA A 201 -0.62 -11.93 -9.32
N HIS A 202 0.70 -12.03 -9.12
CA HIS A 202 1.64 -12.66 -10.07
C HIS A 202 1.45 -12.24 -11.52
N GLY A 203 1.14 -10.95 -11.73
CA GLY A 203 0.95 -10.40 -13.06
C GLY A 203 -0.39 -10.73 -13.72
N ASN A 204 -1.33 -11.39 -13.03
CA ASN A 204 -2.64 -11.77 -13.53
C ASN A 204 -3.76 -11.07 -12.77
N ILE A 205 -4.85 -10.72 -13.45
CA ILE A 205 -6.07 -10.25 -12.80
C ILE A 205 -6.79 -11.44 -12.19
N LEU A 206 -7.02 -11.40 -10.87
CA LEU A 206 -7.77 -12.41 -10.15
C LEU A 206 -9.26 -12.07 -10.08
N LEU A 207 -9.57 -10.76 -9.99
CA LEU A 207 -10.93 -10.27 -9.86
C LEU A 207 -11.03 -8.83 -10.38
N GLN A 208 -12.17 -8.53 -11.02
CA GLN A 208 -12.58 -7.16 -11.35
C GLN A 208 -14.07 -7.03 -11.01
N ASP A 209 -14.42 -6.11 -10.12
CA ASP A 209 -15.81 -5.85 -9.72
C ASP A 209 -15.96 -4.42 -9.18
N ASN A 210 -17.18 -3.98 -8.90
CA ASN A 210 -17.37 -2.81 -8.07
C ASN A 210 -17.29 -3.16 -6.58
N VAL A 211 -16.90 -2.19 -5.76
CA VAL A 211 -16.67 -2.40 -4.30
C VAL A 211 -17.92 -2.93 -3.60
N ARG A 212 -19.13 -2.48 -4.00
CA ARG A 212 -20.39 -2.94 -3.40
C ARG A 212 -20.65 -4.41 -3.70
N ASN A 213 -20.60 -4.81 -4.98
CA ASN A 213 -20.78 -6.21 -5.37
C ASN A 213 -19.71 -7.10 -4.73
N PHE A 214 -18.47 -6.61 -4.65
CA PHE A 214 -17.41 -7.33 -3.97
C PHE A 214 -17.76 -7.57 -2.51
N ALA A 215 -18.22 -6.54 -1.79
CA ALA A 215 -18.64 -6.68 -0.41
C ALA A 215 -19.83 -7.65 -0.26
N GLU A 216 -20.83 -7.60 -1.16
CA GLU A 216 -22.01 -8.48 -1.13
C GLU A 216 -21.67 -9.93 -1.49
N ASN A 217 -20.94 -10.16 -2.58
CA ASN A 217 -20.58 -11.50 -3.06
C ASN A 217 -19.63 -12.24 -2.13
N TYR A 218 -18.79 -11.51 -1.40
CA TYR A 218 -17.83 -12.08 -0.47
C TYR A 218 -18.25 -11.90 1.01
N SER A 219 -19.48 -11.44 1.27
CA SER A 219 -20.06 -11.34 2.61
C SER A 219 -20.17 -12.70 3.33
N HIS A 220 -20.16 -13.81 2.60
CA HIS A 220 -20.16 -15.16 3.16
C HIS A 220 -18.82 -15.56 3.81
N TYR A 221 -17.75 -14.84 3.54
CA TYR A 221 -16.48 -15.01 4.25
C TYR A 221 -16.55 -14.25 5.58
N SER A 222 -17.39 -14.74 6.49
CA SER A 222 -17.37 -14.26 7.87
C SER A 222 -15.98 -14.50 8.44
N ALA A 223 -15.30 -13.42 8.75
CA ALA A 223 -14.06 -13.48 9.49
C ALA A 223 -14.39 -13.69 10.97
N ILE A 224 -13.73 -14.63 11.60
CA ILE A 224 -13.84 -14.87 13.03
C ILE A 224 -12.52 -14.44 13.66
N ARG A 225 -12.57 -13.40 14.48
CA ARG A 225 -11.41 -12.98 15.26
C ARG A 225 -11.31 -13.82 16.51
N VAL A 226 -10.16 -14.43 16.70
CA VAL A 226 -9.83 -15.23 17.87
C VAL A 226 -8.58 -14.70 18.52
N ILE A 227 -8.64 -14.41 19.83
CA ILE A 227 -7.47 -14.04 20.62
C ILE A 227 -7.22 -15.17 21.62
N THR A 228 -6.02 -15.74 21.60
CA THR A 228 -5.64 -16.88 22.45
C THR A 228 -4.22 -16.76 23.00
N PRO A 229 -3.98 -17.17 24.26
CA PRO A 229 -2.63 -17.32 24.80
C PRO A 229 -1.94 -18.60 24.27
N GLU A 230 -2.70 -19.51 23.59
CA GLU A 230 -2.21 -20.81 23.11
C GLU A 230 -2.15 -20.88 21.56
N PRO A 231 -1.34 -20.04 20.89
CA PRO A 231 -1.35 -19.95 19.41
C PRO A 231 -0.99 -21.26 18.72
N LYS A 232 -0.07 -22.04 19.28
CA LYS A 232 0.34 -23.33 18.71
C LYS A 232 -0.80 -24.36 18.74
N LYS A 233 -1.56 -24.38 19.83
CA LYS A 233 -2.71 -25.28 20.00
C LYS A 233 -3.85 -24.91 19.06
N LEU A 234 -4.12 -23.60 18.88
CA LEU A 234 -5.08 -23.13 17.89
C LEU A 234 -4.69 -23.60 16.48
N LEU A 235 -3.46 -23.36 16.05
CA LEU A 235 -2.98 -23.78 14.73
C LEU A 235 -3.09 -25.30 14.52
N TYR A 236 -2.78 -26.10 15.55
CA TYR A 236 -2.94 -27.56 15.51
C TYR A 236 -4.41 -27.97 15.30
N ILE A 237 -5.35 -27.38 16.04
CA ILE A 237 -6.78 -27.65 15.90
C ILE A 237 -7.25 -27.29 14.49
N MET A 238 -6.86 -26.14 13.98
CA MET A 238 -7.24 -25.69 12.65
C MET A 238 -6.70 -26.63 11.57
N GLN A 239 -5.46 -27.07 11.68
CA GLN A 239 -4.85 -28.02 10.73
C GLN A 239 -5.47 -29.42 10.78
N SER A 240 -5.90 -29.87 11.95
CA SER A 240 -6.44 -31.22 12.13
C SER A 240 -7.92 -31.33 11.79
N GLN A 241 -8.73 -30.34 12.15
CA GLN A 241 -10.20 -30.41 12.11
C GLN A 241 -10.86 -29.42 11.14
N HIS A 242 -10.17 -28.34 10.75
CA HIS A 242 -10.72 -27.24 9.94
C HIS A 242 -9.78 -26.87 8.78
N ARG A 243 -9.38 -27.85 7.99
CA ARG A 243 -8.39 -27.67 6.90
C ARG A 243 -8.85 -26.73 5.78
N GLU A 244 -10.17 -26.61 5.60
CA GLU A 244 -10.81 -25.69 4.64
C GLU A 244 -10.73 -24.23 5.05
N CYS A 245 -10.51 -23.97 6.35
CA CYS A 245 -10.44 -22.61 6.88
C CYS A 245 -9.09 -21.96 6.62
N THR A 246 -9.12 -20.64 6.44
CA THR A 246 -7.91 -19.83 6.36
C THR A 246 -7.61 -19.20 7.70
N VAL A 247 -6.39 -19.33 8.19
CA VAL A 247 -5.95 -18.74 9.47
C VAL A 247 -4.82 -17.77 9.21
N THR A 248 -5.03 -16.51 9.59
CA THR A 248 -4.02 -15.44 9.44
C THR A 248 -3.75 -14.83 10.82
N ARG A 249 -2.48 -14.74 11.20
CA ARG A 249 -2.06 -14.01 12.41
C ARG A 249 -2.13 -12.51 12.15
N VAL A 250 -2.65 -11.73 13.10
CA VAL A 250 -2.73 -10.28 13.03
C VAL A 250 -2.07 -9.63 14.25
N ASP A 251 -1.47 -8.45 14.03
CA ASP A 251 -0.87 -7.69 15.13
C ASP A 251 -1.95 -6.97 15.94
N ASN A 252 -1.94 -7.14 17.25
CA ASN A 252 -2.82 -6.44 18.19
C ASN A 252 -2.35 -5.00 18.39
N LYS A 253 -2.68 -4.08 17.49
CA LYS A 253 -2.31 -2.66 17.68
C LYS A 253 -3.28 -1.84 18.54
N ASN A 254 -4.48 -2.34 18.84
CA ASN A 254 -5.55 -1.52 19.44
C ASN A 254 -6.34 -2.20 20.58
N ASP A 255 -5.95 -3.35 21.09
CA ASP A 255 -6.69 -4.00 22.16
C ASP A 255 -5.92 -3.97 23.49
N ASP A 256 -6.57 -3.49 24.54
CA ASP A 256 -6.09 -3.49 25.94
C ASP A 256 -5.89 -4.90 26.55
N VAL A 257 -5.99 -5.96 25.75
CA VAL A 257 -5.77 -7.35 26.16
C VAL A 257 -4.28 -7.66 26.12
N GLN A 258 -3.63 -7.60 27.26
CA GLN A 258 -2.18 -7.61 27.43
C GLN A 258 -1.44 -8.91 27.07
N GLU A 259 -2.08 -10.06 26.88
CA GLU A 259 -1.38 -11.35 26.73
C GLU A 259 -2.07 -12.35 25.77
N GLY A 260 -2.19 -12.02 24.48
CA GLY A 260 -2.75 -12.98 23.53
C GLY A 260 -2.30 -12.73 22.10
N VAL A 261 -2.28 -13.79 21.29
CA VAL A 261 -2.06 -13.70 19.86
C VAL A 261 -3.40 -13.68 19.15
N ALA A 262 -3.61 -12.67 18.29
CA ALA A 262 -4.83 -12.53 17.51
C ALA A 262 -4.71 -13.27 16.17
N PHE A 263 -5.78 -13.95 15.79
CA PHE A 263 -5.94 -14.63 14.51
C PHE A 263 -7.25 -14.22 13.85
N ILE A 264 -7.24 -14.08 12.54
CA ILE A 264 -8.42 -14.01 11.69
C ILE A 264 -8.61 -15.36 11.03
N ILE A 265 -9.78 -15.97 11.23
CA ILE A 265 -10.16 -17.26 10.66
C ILE A 265 -11.28 -16.99 9.66
N CYS A 266 -11.04 -17.30 8.39
CA CYS A 266 -12.03 -17.16 7.32
C CYS A 266 -12.55 -18.53 6.88
N ASN A 267 -13.73 -18.53 6.25
CA ASN A 267 -14.40 -19.75 5.78
C ASN A 267 -14.71 -20.73 6.92
N ALA A 268 -15.23 -20.20 8.03
CA ALA A 268 -15.55 -20.98 9.21
C ALA A 268 -16.90 -20.57 9.80
N ASP A 269 -17.61 -21.53 10.39
CA ASP A 269 -18.77 -21.30 11.23
C ASP A 269 -18.32 -21.07 12.67
N ILE A 270 -18.73 -19.94 13.27
CA ILE A 270 -18.33 -19.57 14.64
C ILE A 270 -18.79 -20.59 15.67
N THR A 271 -19.96 -21.21 15.46
CA THR A 271 -20.51 -22.22 16.38
C THR A 271 -19.70 -23.50 16.31
N ALA A 272 -19.34 -23.94 15.11
CA ALA A 272 -18.50 -25.12 14.88
C ALA A 272 -17.11 -24.91 15.48
N LEU A 273 -16.48 -23.75 15.25
CA LEU A 273 -15.18 -23.40 15.84
C LEU A 273 -15.22 -23.37 17.36
N SER A 274 -16.23 -22.70 17.94
CA SER A 274 -16.36 -22.58 19.40
C SER A 274 -16.52 -23.95 20.06
N ARG A 275 -17.29 -24.87 19.45
CA ARG A 275 -17.42 -26.27 19.92
C ARG A 275 -16.08 -27.02 19.82
N SER A 276 -15.38 -26.88 18.70
CA SER A 276 -14.07 -27.51 18.49
C SER A 276 -13.04 -27.03 19.51
N PHE A 277 -13.00 -25.74 19.76
CA PHE A 277 -12.09 -25.14 20.76
C PHE A 277 -12.42 -25.60 22.18
N ALA A 278 -13.71 -25.65 22.55
CA ALA A 278 -14.15 -26.16 23.83
C ALA A 278 -13.79 -27.65 24.02
N ASN A 279 -14.05 -28.50 23.01
CA ASN A 279 -13.71 -29.92 23.06
C ASN A 279 -12.21 -30.18 23.22
N GLN A 280 -11.38 -29.32 22.66
CA GLN A 280 -9.94 -29.40 22.76
C GLN A 280 -9.37 -28.56 23.93
N GLN A 281 -10.24 -27.99 24.77
CA GLN A 281 -9.85 -27.16 25.93
C GLN A 281 -8.90 -26.03 25.55
N LEU A 282 -9.11 -25.39 24.38
CA LEU A 282 -8.33 -24.22 23.96
C LEU A 282 -8.80 -23.01 24.76
N ILE A 283 -7.88 -22.31 25.42
CA ILE A 283 -8.18 -21.08 26.12
C ILE A 283 -8.28 -19.96 25.07
N THR A 284 -9.41 -19.26 25.04
CA THR A 284 -9.62 -18.10 24.17
C THR A 284 -10.04 -16.92 25.00
N TYR A 285 -9.40 -15.76 24.81
CA TYR A 285 -9.80 -14.51 25.45
C TYR A 285 -10.97 -13.85 24.69
N GLN A 286 -11.02 -14.09 23.38
CA GLN A 286 -12.03 -13.50 22.52
C GLN A 286 -12.32 -14.42 21.34
N ILE A 287 -13.59 -14.59 21.00
CA ILE A 287 -14.10 -15.18 19.77
C ILE A 287 -15.24 -14.30 19.30
N ASN A 288 -15.03 -13.52 18.26
CA ASN A 288 -16.05 -12.63 17.70
C ASN A 288 -16.18 -12.90 16.20
N SER A 289 -17.43 -12.94 15.72
CA SER A 289 -17.68 -12.80 14.28
C SER A 289 -17.42 -11.33 13.93
N GLU A 290 -16.40 -11.08 13.16
CA GLU A 290 -16.23 -9.79 12.50
C GLU A 290 -17.24 -9.72 11.35
N SER A 291 -17.84 -8.55 11.16
CA SER A 291 -18.62 -8.28 9.95
C SER A 291 -17.76 -8.64 8.74
N PRO A 292 -18.35 -9.21 7.66
CA PRO A 292 -17.58 -9.60 6.47
C PRO A 292 -16.64 -8.47 6.07
N SER A 293 -15.35 -8.65 6.29
CA SER A 293 -14.39 -7.58 5.98
C SER A 293 -13.88 -7.78 4.56
N LEU A 294 -13.75 -6.69 3.83
CA LEU A 294 -13.12 -6.71 2.51
C LEU A 294 -11.69 -7.28 2.59
N GLU A 295 -11.03 -7.12 3.75
CA GLU A 295 -9.72 -7.72 4.03
C GLU A 295 -9.77 -9.24 4.03
N ALA A 296 -10.76 -9.84 4.69
CA ALA A 296 -10.90 -11.29 4.74
C ALA A 296 -11.17 -11.87 3.34
N ALA A 297 -12.03 -11.22 2.57
CA ALA A 297 -12.31 -11.57 1.18
C ALA A 297 -11.03 -11.47 0.31
N TYR A 298 -10.30 -10.36 0.44
CA TYR A 298 -9.04 -10.14 -0.27
C TYR A 298 -7.99 -11.20 0.06
N ILE A 299 -7.79 -11.50 1.36
CA ILE A 299 -6.87 -12.54 1.83
C ILE A 299 -7.25 -13.91 1.23
N SER A 300 -8.53 -14.27 1.21
CA SER A 300 -8.97 -15.57 0.69
C SER A 300 -8.72 -15.71 -0.81
N ILE A 301 -8.92 -14.63 -1.58
CA ILE A 301 -8.68 -14.61 -3.03
C ILE A 301 -7.17 -14.66 -3.33
N THR A 302 -6.36 -13.93 -2.56
CA THR A 302 -4.93 -13.80 -2.84
C THR A 302 -4.08 -14.88 -2.16
N LYS A 303 -4.62 -15.67 -1.23
CA LYS A 303 -3.90 -16.68 -0.43
C LYS A 303 -3.03 -17.63 -1.27
N ASN A 304 -3.58 -18.18 -2.35
CA ASN A 304 -2.86 -19.11 -3.22
C ASN A 304 -1.80 -18.42 -4.11
N HIS A 305 -1.78 -17.10 -4.07
CA HIS A 305 -0.92 -16.23 -4.86
C HIS A 305 0.05 -15.39 -4.00
N MET A 306 0.02 -15.54 -2.67
CA MET A 306 0.99 -14.93 -1.78
C MET A 306 2.21 -15.85 -1.65
N GLN A 307 3.16 -15.72 -2.57
CA GLN A 307 4.47 -16.35 -2.40
C GLN A 307 5.39 -15.44 -1.57
N TYR A 308 5.39 -15.62 -0.27
CA TYR A 308 6.52 -15.25 0.55
C TYR A 308 7.40 -16.49 0.78
N VAL A 309 8.05 -16.98 -0.25
CA VAL A 309 9.27 -17.79 -0.11
C VAL A 309 10.02 -17.69 -1.44
N SER A 310 11.02 -16.83 -1.53
CA SER A 310 12.07 -16.99 -2.52
C SER A 310 13.05 -18.05 -2.01
N ILE A 311 12.66 -19.31 -2.10
CA ILE A 311 13.63 -20.41 -2.00
C ILE A 311 14.31 -20.47 -3.37
N PRO A 312 15.66 -20.42 -3.45
CA PRO A 312 16.37 -20.64 -4.69
C PRO A 312 15.94 -21.96 -5.31
N LYS A 313 15.74 -21.99 -6.63
CA LYS A 313 15.26 -23.18 -7.36
C LYS A 313 16.10 -24.43 -7.06
N SER A 314 17.42 -24.26 -6.82
CA SER A 314 18.35 -25.31 -6.42
C SER A 314 18.04 -25.93 -5.04
N GLU A 315 17.52 -25.18 -4.09
CA GLU A 315 17.09 -25.72 -2.78
C GLU A 315 15.73 -26.42 -2.89
N TYR A 316 14.84 -25.92 -3.77
CA TYR A 316 13.55 -26.55 -4.03
C TYR A 316 13.68 -27.94 -4.63
N GLU A 317 14.58 -28.13 -5.58
CA GLU A 317 14.87 -29.42 -6.24
C GLU A 317 15.49 -30.43 -5.28
N ASN A 318 16.34 -30.02 -4.34
CA ASN A 318 16.93 -30.88 -3.32
C ASN A 318 15.91 -31.34 -2.26
N ILE A 319 14.91 -30.51 -1.95
CA ILE A 319 13.84 -30.81 -0.97
C ILE A 319 12.75 -31.67 -1.63
N ALA A 320 12.38 -31.38 -2.87
CA ALA A 320 11.36 -32.14 -3.63
C ALA A 320 11.79 -33.57 -3.99
N GLY A 321 13.10 -33.85 -4.09
CA GLY A 321 13.62 -35.17 -4.37
C GLY A 321 13.52 -36.17 -3.19
N ASN A 322 13.24 -35.70 -1.97
CA ASN A 322 13.25 -36.54 -0.77
C ASN A 322 11.89 -36.72 -0.09
N VAL A 323 10.82 -36.13 -0.58
CA VAL A 323 9.49 -36.20 0.08
C VAL A 323 8.40 -36.42 -0.97
N GLY A 324 7.81 -37.63 -0.94
CA GLY A 324 6.67 -37.94 -1.81
C GLY A 324 5.49 -37.00 -1.59
N ASN A 325 5.03 -36.40 -2.67
CA ASN A 325 3.76 -35.68 -2.97
C ASN A 325 3.00 -34.93 -1.83
N GLN A 326 3.65 -34.35 -0.82
CA GLN A 326 3.01 -33.45 0.14
C GLN A 326 3.63 -32.05 0.06
N PRO A 327 2.83 -30.97 0.12
CA PRO A 327 3.33 -29.60 0.09
C PRO A 327 4.23 -29.31 1.31
N ILE A 328 5.42 -28.74 1.06
CA ILE A 328 6.52 -28.53 2.03
C ILE A 328 6.13 -27.65 3.24
N TYR A 329 5.13 -26.75 3.10
CA TYR A 329 4.64 -25.88 4.17
C TYR A 329 3.82 -26.59 5.26
N GLN A 330 3.66 -27.91 5.20
CA GLN A 330 2.95 -28.71 6.21
C GLN A 330 3.87 -29.40 7.22
N GLN A 331 5.19 -29.20 7.17
CA GLN A 331 6.11 -29.85 8.10
C GLN A 331 6.43 -28.95 9.32
N PRO A 332 6.19 -29.41 10.56
CA PRO A 332 6.44 -28.64 11.78
C PRO A 332 7.91 -28.19 11.97
N GLN A 333 8.87 -28.97 11.47
CA GLN A 333 10.30 -28.65 11.56
C GLN A 333 10.69 -27.46 10.68
N TYR A 334 10.03 -27.26 9.54
CA TYR A 334 10.31 -26.15 8.62
C TYR A 334 9.85 -24.80 9.20
N ILE A 335 8.71 -24.79 9.90
CA ILE A 335 8.19 -23.60 10.56
C ILE A 335 9.14 -23.11 11.67
N GLN A 336 9.69 -24.04 12.45
CA GLN A 336 10.67 -23.71 13.50
C GLN A 336 11.99 -23.15 12.95
N GLN A 337 12.47 -23.71 11.86
CA GLN A 337 13.69 -23.25 11.19
C GLN A 337 13.52 -21.87 10.56
N TYR A 338 12.34 -21.59 9.99
CA TYR A 338 11.99 -20.28 9.44
C TYR A 338 11.82 -19.22 10.51
N GLU A 339 11.16 -19.53 11.64
CA GLU A 339 11.08 -18.60 12.78
C GLU A 339 12.46 -18.25 13.34
N GLN A 340 13.38 -19.21 13.44
CA GLN A 340 14.75 -18.96 13.88
C GLN A 340 15.53 -18.06 12.90
N GLN A 341 15.42 -18.31 11.60
CA GLN A 341 16.06 -17.48 10.55
C GLN A 341 15.46 -16.07 10.51
N TYR A 342 14.15 -15.93 10.66
CA TYR A 342 13.47 -14.64 10.70
C TYR A 342 13.87 -13.83 11.94
N GLN A 343 13.97 -14.46 13.11
CA GLN A 343 14.45 -13.80 14.34
C GLN A 343 15.92 -13.38 14.23
N GLN A 344 16.77 -14.19 13.60
CA GLN A 344 18.16 -13.85 13.33
C GLN A 344 18.28 -12.68 12.34
N ALA A 345 17.48 -12.64 11.29
CA ALA A 345 17.44 -11.53 10.32
C ALA A 345 16.95 -10.23 10.97
N LEU A 346 15.94 -10.29 11.84
CA LEU A 346 15.48 -9.15 12.63
C LEU A 346 16.58 -8.64 13.58
N GLN A 347 17.29 -9.53 14.30
CA GLN A 347 18.38 -9.14 15.16
C GLN A 347 19.56 -8.51 14.40
N GLN A 348 19.87 -8.98 13.20
CA GLN A 348 20.88 -8.36 12.33
C GLN A 348 20.44 -6.97 11.83
N GLN A 349 19.17 -6.77 11.51
CA GLN A 349 18.63 -5.46 11.14
C GLN A 349 18.65 -4.47 12.33
N TYR A 350 18.31 -4.92 13.53
CA TYR A 350 18.37 -4.10 14.75
C TYR A 350 19.81 -3.77 15.16
N SER A 351 20.77 -4.67 15.01
CA SER A 351 22.18 -4.41 15.30
C SER A 351 22.82 -3.46 14.29
N GLN A 352 22.42 -3.46 13.04
CA GLN A 352 22.86 -2.47 12.03
C GLN A 352 22.24 -1.08 12.26
N ALA A 353 21.03 -0.99 12.80
CA ALA A 353 20.36 0.27 13.12
C ALA A 353 20.94 0.96 14.38
N GLN A 354 21.59 0.23 15.28
CA GLN A 354 22.19 0.79 16.50
C GLN A 354 23.61 1.33 16.34
N TYR A 355 24.25 1.21 15.16
CA TYR A 355 25.63 1.64 14.94
C TYR A 355 25.72 2.97 14.18
N ASN A 356 25.03 4.00 14.67
CA ASN A 356 25.32 5.40 14.35
C ASN A 356 25.05 6.29 15.57
N PRO A 357 26.00 6.40 16.52
CA PRO A 357 25.87 7.38 17.59
C PRO A 357 26.04 8.78 16.99
N PRO A 358 25.16 9.76 17.31
CA PRO A 358 25.36 11.14 16.92
C PRO A 358 26.64 11.67 17.55
N LYS A 359 27.48 12.34 16.77
CA LYS A 359 28.70 13.01 17.23
C LYS A 359 28.35 13.93 18.39
N SER A 360 29.00 13.66 19.54
CA SER A 360 28.92 14.45 20.75
C SER A 360 29.31 15.90 20.47
N TYR A 361 28.36 16.81 20.67
CA TYR A 361 28.68 18.22 20.87
C TYR A 361 29.28 18.37 22.27
N SER A 362 30.54 18.80 22.34
CA SER A 362 31.24 19.16 23.54
C SER A 362 30.51 20.30 24.24
N SER A 363 29.95 20.01 25.40
CA SER A 363 29.45 21.01 26.35
C SER A 363 30.63 21.75 26.99
N GLN A 364 30.76 23.03 26.70
CA GLN A 364 31.53 23.92 27.59
C GLN A 364 30.67 24.32 28.78
N PRO A 365 31.24 24.39 30.01
CA PRO A 365 30.50 24.75 31.19
C PRO A 365 30.35 26.27 31.28
N TYR A 366 29.11 26.73 31.40
CA TYR A 366 28.82 28.11 31.82
C TYR A 366 29.07 28.24 33.31
N SER A 367 30.09 29.03 33.69
CA SER A 367 30.31 29.53 35.03
C SER A 367 29.32 30.65 35.38
N GLN A 368 28.66 30.49 36.49
CA GLN A 368 27.88 31.52 37.18
C GLN A 368 28.74 32.70 37.56
N GLN A 369 28.26 33.90 37.25
CA GLN A 369 28.48 35.09 38.09
C GLN A 369 27.24 35.98 38.08
N SER A 370 26.54 35.92 39.20
CA SER A 370 25.57 36.90 39.65
C SER A 370 26.29 38.18 40.07
N GLN A 371 25.84 39.36 39.57
CA GLN A 371 25.91 40.58 40.32
C GLN A 371 24.71 41.47 40.01
N TYR A 372 23.96 41.76 41.05
CA TYR A 372 22.98 42.85 41.16
C TYR A 372 23.60 44.19 40.88
N ASN A 373 22.93 45.08 40.16
CA ASN A 373 22.92 46.48 40.50
C ASN A 373 21.63 47.13 40.04
N THR A 374 20.93 47.67 41.01
CA THR A 374 19.81 48.61 41.02
C THR A 374 20.31 50.04 40.78
N GLN A 375 19.51 50.82 40.09
CA GLN A 375 19.27 52.26 40.01
C GLN A 375 19.11 52.64 38.56
N GLY A 376 18.02 53.26 38.03
CA GLY A 376 17.30 54.40 38.56
C GLY A 376 17.24 55.45 37.46
N GLU A 377 16.03 56.03 37.26
CA GLU A 377 15.72 57.31 36.59
C GLU A 377 15.59 57.40 35.08
N VAL A 378 14.34 57.47 34.62
CA VAL A 378 13.59 58.64 34.10
C VAL A 378 14.35 59.54 33.10
N ARG A 379 13.96 59.43 31.85
CA ARG A 379 13.36 60.52 31.04
C ARG A 379 12.71 59.97 29.76
#